data_27e7c4d1b0aaa312acf47b298f896b1d
#
_entry.id   27e7c4d1b0aaa312acf47b298f896b1d
#
_cell.length_a   1.000
_cell.length_b   1.000
_cell.length_c   1.000
_cell.angle_alpha   90.00
_cell.angle_beta   90.00
_cell.angle_gamma   90.00
#
_symmetry.space_group_name_H-M   'P 1'
#
loop_
_entity.id
_entity.type
_entity.pdbx_description
1 polymer ?
#
loop_
_entity_poly.entity_id
_entity_poly.type
_entity_poly.pdbx_seq_one_letter_code
_entity_poly.pdbx_strand_id
1 'polypeptide(L)'
;MPRWVRLILFVITLTAVLYFLLRQPTTAPGQREVVVYASVDSDFAIPIFDMFTRETGIHCIFRPDGEETKTTGLALRLDKMKANPDGDVFWNSEQSLTLVLADKGVLEPYISPNARTIPAQLKDAGGLWTGFGQRARVVIFSNRLKPEDVPKTLDDFANPRWKGRFAVAKPLYGTTLSHLAAVALELGEDKAFALFRAWHANGVILAQSNGDVEERVSQGLADVGLTDSDDAFSAMDRSKPVSFRVLDQSPEWHGSFLIPNTVAMLKNCPHPAEAKAFIDFLLRPETEKWLAEHGARQIPVRDVGAKLAPPLDATTLKPVRVDPKRLSQHVLQLGETINRILSGEKK
;
A
#
# COMPACT_ATOMS: atom_id res chain seq x y z
N MET A 1 39.86 22.04 17.07
CA MET A 1 40.30 20.77 16.45
C MET A 1 41.53 21.03 15.59
N PRO A 2 42.64 20.34 15.78
CA PRO A 2 43.86 20.52 14.97
C PRO A 2 43.58 20.22 13.48
N ARG A 3 44.28 20.94 12.59
CA ARG A 3 44.09 20.80 11.12
C ARG A 3 44.30 19.36 10.62
N TRP A 4 45.16 18.58 11.21
CA TRP A 4 45.44 17.19 10.85
C TRP A 4 44.25 16.24 11.19
N VAL A 5 43.51 16.50 12.29
CA VAL A 5 42.30 15.71 12.64
C VAL A 5 41.19 15.91 11.62
N ARG A 6 41.01 17.13 11.11
CA ARG A 6 40.04 17.42 10.03
C ARG A 6 40.42 16.73 8.72
N LEU A 7 41.73 16.66 8.42
CA LEU A 7 42.23 15.97 7.23
C LEU A 7 41.99 14.46 7.31
N ILE A 8 42.23 13.84 8.46
CA ILE A 8 41.99 12.41 8.70
C ILE A 8 40.50 12.09 8.59
N LEU A 9 39.61 12.88 9.20
CA LEU A 9 38.18 12.72 9.11
C LEU A 9 37.66 12.88 7.65
N PHE A 10 38.20 13.83 6.90
CA PHE A 10 37.87 14.04 5.49
C PHE A 10 38.30 12.84 4.63
N VAL A 11 39.52 12.29 4.87
CA VAL A 11 39.99 11.09 4.14
C VAL A 11 39.15 9.87 4.49
N ILE A 12 38.78 9.66 5.78
CA ILE A 12 37.91 8.54 6.19
C ILE A 12 36.50 8.65 5.58
N THR A 13 35.94 9.86 5.57
CA THR A 13 34.61 10.06 4.90
C THR A 13 34.71 9.87 3.39
N LEU A 14 35.75 10.34 2.75
CA LEU A 14 35.93 10.17 1.29
C LEU A 14 36.18 8.71 0.93
N THR A 15 36.94 7.96 1.72
CA THR A 15 37.15 6.52 1.51
C THR A 15 35.91 5.72 1.82
N ALA A 16 35.07 6.07 2.80
CA ALA A 16 33.81 5.45 3.10
C ALA A 16 32.79 5.70 1.97
N VAL A 17 32.72 6.93 1.46
CA VAL A 17 31.85 7.29 0.31
C VAL A 17 32.32 6.56 -0.96
N LEU A 18 33.62 6.54 -1.22
CA LEU A 18 34.18 5.83 -2.37
C LEU A 18 33.97 4.30 -2.26
N TYR A 19 34.13 3.73 -1.06
CA TYR A 19 33.84 2.32 -0.78
C TYR A 19 32.33 1.99 -0.99
N PHE A 20 31.44 2.90 -0.58
CA PHE A 20 30.00 2.73 -0.81
C PHE A 20 29.61 2.89 -2.28
N LEU A 21 30.24 3.81 -3.02
CA LEU A 21 30.03 4.00 -4.45
C LEU A 21 30.60 2.83 -5.28
N LEU A 22 31.71 2.22 -4.84
CA LEU A 22 32.32 1.05 -5.49
C LEU A 22 31.63 -0.27 -5.13
N ARG A 23 30.82 -0.31 -4.07
CA ARG A 23 30.00 -1.46 -3.66
C ARG A 23 28.54 -1.40 -4.14
N GLN A 24 28.21 -0.58 -5.11
CA GLN A 24 26.96 -0.85 -5.83
C GLN A 24 27.09 -2.26 -6.43
N PRO A 25 26.14 -3.18 -6.19
CA PRO A 25 26.20 -4.51 -6.76
C PRO A 25 26.14 -4.35 -8.30
N THR A 26 27.30 -4.36 -8.93
CA THR A 26 27.40 -4.51 -10.38
C THR A 26 27.04 -5.94 -10.66
N THR A 27 25.87 -6.16 -11.29
CA THR A 27 25.50 -7.47 -11.84
C THR A 27 26.65 -7.98 -12.71
N ALA A 28 26.99 -9.26 -12.58
CA ALA A 28 28.02 -9.85 -13.43
C ALA A 28 27.63 -9.66 -14.91
N PRO A 29 28.60 -9.36 -15.80
CA PRO A 29 28.31 -9.20 -17.22
C PRO A 29 27.57 -10.41 -17.78
N GLY A 30 26.34 -10.20 -18.31
CA GLY A 30 25.47 -11.27 -18.82
C GLY A 30 24.45 -11.86 -17.83
N GLN A 31 24.37 -11.36 -16.59
CA GLN A 31 23.32 -11.77 -15.66
C GLN A 31 21.99 -11.12 -16.08
N ARG A 32 20.94 -11.94 -16.25
CA ARG A 32 19.59 -11.45 -16.51
C ARG A 32 19.03 -10.77 -15.26
N GLU A 33 18.40 -9.63 -15.44
CA GLU A 33 17.85 -8.83 -14.33
C GLU A 33 16.48 -8.25 -14.66
N VAL A 34 15.70 -7.98 -13.62
CA VAL A 34 14.46 -7.22 -13.69
C VAL A 34 14.46 -6.15 -12.60
N VAL A 35 14.19 -4.91 -12.98
CA VAL A 35 14.09 -3.78 -12.05
C VAL A 35 12.63 -3.56 -11.68
N VAL A 36 12.30 -3.76 -10.40
CA VAL A 36 10.93 -3.66 -9.89
C VAL A 36 10.80 -2.43 -8.99
N TYR A 37 10.04 -1.46 -9.45
CA TYR A 37 9.56 -0.39 -8.62
C TYR A 37 8.40 -0.90 -7.76
N ALA A 38 8.56 -0.86 -6.44
CA ALA A 38 7.53 -1.37 -5.56
C ALA A 38 7.23 -0.41 -4.39
N SER A 39 5.94 -0.13 -4.19
CA SER A 39 5.43 0.63 -3.05
C SER A 39 4.88 -0.28 -1.94
N VAL A 40 5.35 -1.52 -1.90
CA VAL A 40 5.00 -2.53 -0.89
C VAL A 40 6.09 -2.64 0.15
N ASP A 41 5.76 -3.15 1.33
CA ASP A 41 6.72 -3.25 2.41
C ASP A 41 7.79 -4.31 2.11
N SER A 42 9.04 -3.98 2.48
CA SER A 42 10.21 -4.83 2.21
C SER A 42 10.12 -6.21 2.86
N ASP A 43 9.42 -6.31 4.00
CA ASP A 43 9.33 -7.54 4.80
C ASP A 43 8.68 -8.71 4.03
N PHE A 44 7.82 -8.41 3.05
CA PHE A 44 7.26 -9.44 2.18
C PHE A 44 7.69 -9.32 0.71
N ALA A 45 8.11 -8.13 0.26
CA ALA A 45 8.61 -7.96 -1.10
C ALA A 45 9.94 -8.71 -1.31
N ILE A 46 10.89 -8.58 -0.38
CA ILE A 46 12.22 -9.21 -0.46
C ILE A 46 12.11 -10.75 -0.55
N PRO A 47 11.35 -11.45 0.31
CA PRO A 47 11.16 -12.88 0.14
C PRO A 47 10.60 -13.30 -1.23
N ILE A 48 9.70 -12.53 -1.81
CA ILE A 48 9.16 -12.79 -3.17
C ILE A 48 10.26 -12.64 -4.22
N PHE A 49 11.09 -11.59 -4.14
CA PHE A 49 12.22 -11.39 -5.05
C PHE A 49 13.25 -12.52 -4.94
N ASP A 50 13.52 -12.97 -3.72
CA ASP A 50 14.44 -14.10 -3.47
C ASP A 50 13.88 -15.42 -4.02
N MET A 51 12.58 -15.66 -3.87
CA MET A 51 11.92 -16.84 -4.45
C MET A 51 12.00 -16.81 -5.97
N PHE A 52 11.67 -15.68 -6.60
CA PHE A 52 11.76 -15.50 -8.04
C PHE A 52 13.19 -15.71 -8.55
N THR A 53 14.17 -15.08 -7.90
CA THR A 53 15.59 -15.21 -8.29
C THR A 53 16.07 -16.65 -8.18
N ARG A 54 15.73 -17.37 -7.12
CA ARG A 54 16.10 -18.79 -6.94
C ARG A 54 15.49 -19.70 -8.00
N GLU A 55 14.24 -19.44 -8.39
CA GLU A 55 13.53 -20.30 -9.35
C GLU A 55 13.94 -20.04 -10.81
N THR A 56 14.24 -18.78 -11.14
CA THR A 56 14.42 -18.37 -12.54
C THR A 56 15.86 -18.04 -12.91
N GLY A 57 16.72 -17.81 -11.93
CA GLY A 57 18.07 -17.27 -12.14
C GLY A 57 18.09 -15.79 -12.57
N ILE A 58 16.93 -15.13 -12.65
CA ILE A 58 16.83 -13.69 -12.97
C ILE A 58 16.98 -12.91 -11.67
N HIS A 59 17.93 -11.98 -11.64
CA HIS A 59 18.14 -11.13 -10.46
C HIS A 59 17.09 -10.03 -10.36
N CYS A 60 16.43 -9.90 -9.20
CA CYS A 60 15.50 -8.82 -8.93
C CYS A 60 16.22 -7.62 -8.33
N ILE A 61 16.13 -6.46 -8.99
CA ILE A 61 16.60 -5.19 -8.45
C ILE A 61 15.41 -4.45 -7.86
N PHE A 62 15.37 -4.37 -6.54
CA PHE A 62 14.31 -3.67 -5.81
C PHE A 62 14.54 -2.16 -5.83
N ARG A 63 13.55 -1.41 -6.27
CA ARG A 63 13.49 0.05 -6.20
C ARG A 63 12.32 0.45 -5.29
N PRO A 64 12.56 0.59 -3.99
CA PRO A 64 11.51 0.96 -3.04
C PRO A 64 11.02 2.38 -3.28
N ASP A 65 9.80 2.64 -2.85
CA ASP A 65 9.27 3.99 -2.70
C ASP A 65 9.75 4.64 -1.39
N GLY A 66 9.81 5.96 -1.36
CA GLY A 66 10.13 6.71 -0.12
C GLY A 66 8.95 6.69 0.86
N GLU A 67 9.24 6.52 2.15
CA GLU A 67 8.23 6.47 3.22
C GLU A 67 7.32 7.71 3.25
N GLU A 68 7.89 8.91 2.99
CA GLU A 68 7.19 10.20 3.13
C GLU A 68 6.21 10.49 1.98
N THR A 69 6.41 9.86 0.81
CA THR A 69 5.61 10.11 -0.39
C THR A 69 5.03 8.84 -0.98
N LYS A 70 4.99 7.79 -0.18
CA LYS A 70 4.64 6.42 -0.56
C LYS A 70 3.53 6.36 -1.60
N THR A 71 3.75 5.64 -2.69
CA THR A 71 2.86 5.44 -3.83
C THR A 71 2.70 6.66 -4.74
N THR A 72 2.32 7.84 -4.22
CA THR A 72 2.12 9.05 -5.04
C THR A 72 3.44 9.58 -5.60
N GLY A 73 4.50 9.61 -4.79
CA GLY A 73 5.83 10.05 -5.23
C GLY A 73 6.40 9.16 -6.32
N LEU A 74 6.28 7.85 -6.15
CA LEU A 74 6.72 6.87 -7.13
C LEU A 74 5.91 6.97 -8.44
N ALA A 75 4.59 7.09 -8.37
CA ALA A 75 3.75 7.27 -9.54
C ALA A 75 4.10 8.53 -10.34
N LEU A 76 4.35 9.66 -9.66
CA LEU A 76 4.81 10.90 -10.31
C LEU A 76 6.19 10.74 -10.98
N ARG A 77 7.11 9.99 -10.33
CA ARG A 77 8.43 9.68 -10.90
C ARG A 77 8.28 8.86 -12.17
N LEU A 78 7.49 7.79 -12.16
CA LEU A 78 7.25 6.93 -13.31
C LEU A 78 6.61 7.69 -14.48
N ASP A 79 5.65 8.59 -14.21
CA ASP A 79 5.06 9.45 -15.26
C ASP A 79 6.11 10.36 -15.91
N LYS A 80 7.02 10.95 -15.13
CA LYS A 80 8.11 11.78 -15.65
C LYS A 80 9.11 11.00 -16.52
N MET A 81 9.34 9.73 -16.18
CA MET A 81 10.32 8.86 -16.85
C MET A 81 9.72 8.01 -17.96
N LYS A 82 8.43 8.12 -18.29
CA LYS A 82 7.71 7.22 -19.21
C LYS A 82 8.31 7.07 -20.60
N ALA A 83 9.05 8.08 -21.08
CA ALA A 83 9.71 8.01 -22.39
C ALA A 83 10.95 7.10 -22.40
N ASN A 84 11.65 7.02 -21.25
CA ASN A 84 12.87 6.24 -21.09
C ASN A 84 12.96 5.79 -19.62
N PRO A 85 12.18 4.77 -19.19
CA PRO A 85 12.22 4.28 -17.83
C PRO A 85 13.53 3.53 -17.52
N ASP A 86 13.99 3.64 -16.27
CA ASP A 86 15.13 2.90 -15.75
C ASP A 86 14.68 1.66 -14.94
N GLY A 87 13.48 1.16 -15.22
CA GLY A 87 12.91 -0.02 -14.60
C GLY A 87 11.86 -0.70 -15.48
N ASP A 88 11.42 -1.87 -15.05
CA ASP A 88 10.66 -2.80 -15.88
C ASP A 88 9.24 -3.01 -15.41
N VAL A 89 9.06 -3.15 -14.10
CA VAL A 89 7.77 -3.51 -13.49
C VAL A 89 7.42 -2.51 -12.39
N PHE A 90 6.15 -2.18 -12.30
CA PHE A 90 5.56 -1.47 -11.19
C PHE A 90 4.68 -2.42 -10.37
N TRP A 91 5.09 -2.71 -9.13
CA TRP A 91 4.31 -3.42 -8.13
C TRP A 91 3.78 -2.43 -7.12
N ASN A 92 2.52 -2.09 -7.21
CA ASN A 92 1.88 -1.10 -6.36
C ASN A 92 1.04 -1.75 -5.26
N SER A 93 1.09 -1.17 -4.07
CA SER A 93 0.31 -1.60 -2.92
C SER A 93 -1.17 -1.15 -2.97
N GLU A 94 -1.57 -0.35 -3.96
CA GLU A 94 -2.94 0.10 -4.14
C GLU A 94 -3.28 0.32 -5.63
N GLN A 95 -4.56 0.28 -5.96
CA GLN A 95 -5.02 0.26 -7.35
C GLN A 95 -5.09 1.64 -8.00
N SER A 96 -5.52 2.67 -7.27
CA SER A 96 -5.95 3.95 -7.86
C SER A 96 -4.86 4.63 -8.68
N LEU A 97 -3.63 4.70 -8.15
CA LEU A 97 -2.52 5.33 -8.85
C LEU A 97 -1.98 4.51 -10.01
N THR A 98 -2.15 3.18 -9.98
CA THR A 98 -1.85 2.33 -11.14
C THR A 98 -2.80 2.66 -12.30
N LEU A 99 -4.08 2.91 -12.03
CA LEU A 99 -5.03 3.32 -13.06
C LEU A 99 -4.70 4.72 -13.59
N VAL A 100 -4.29 5.65 -12.71
CA VAL A 100 -3.79 6.98 -13.16
C VAL A 100 -2.61 6.84 -14.11
N LEU A 101 -1.66 5.93 -13.84
CA LEU A 101 -0.52 5.68 -14.74
C LEU A 101 -0.95 5.02 -16.05
N ALA A 102 -1.94 4.13 -16.01
CA ALA A 102 -2.54 3.54 -17.22
C ALA A 102 -3.15 4.61 -18.13
N ASP A 103 -3.97 5.51 -17.56
CA ASP A 103 -4.60 6.62 -18.29
C ASP A 103 -3.55 7.61 -18.88
N LYS A 104 -2.39 7.75 -18.24
CA LYS A 104 -1.27 8.57 -18.70
C LYS A 104 -0.36 7.90 -19.75
N GLY A 105 -0.64 6.63 -20.09
CA GLY A 105 0.15 5.87 -21.07
C GLY A 105 1.57 5.54 -20.61
N VAL A 106 1.75 5.32 -19.31
CA VAL A 106 3.01 4.89 -18.67
C VAL A 106 3.21 3.37 -18.72
N LEU A 107 2.11 2.62 -18.89
CA LEU A 107 2.10 1.17 -18.81
C LEU A 107 2.04 0.53 -20.20
N GLU A 108 2.64 -0.66 -20.31
CA GLU A 108 2.64 -1.50 -21.51
C GLU A 108 1.70 -2.69 -21.33
N PRO A 109 0.87 -3.02 -22.33
CA PRO A 109 -0.05 -4.16 -22.24
C PRO A 109 0.71 -5.49 -22.10
N TYR A 110 0.35 -6.26 -21.07
CA TYR A 110 0.75 -7.64 -20.91
C TYR A 110 -0.32 -8.46 -20.19
N ILE A 111 -0.86 -9.49 -20.83
CA ILE A 111 -1.83 -10.40 -20.24
C ILE A 111 -1.10 -11.69 -19.80
N SER A 112 -0.85 -11.79 -18.49
CA SER A 112 -0.26 -12.98 -17.91
C SER A 112 -1.19 -14.20 -18.03
N PRO A 113 -0.68 -15.39 -18.40
CA PRO A 113 -1.47 -16.62 -18.39
C PRO A 113 -2.02 -16.96 -17.00
N ASN A 114 -1.33 -16.52 -15.93
CA ASN A 114 -1.73 -16.73 -14.54
C ASN A 114 -2.83 -15.76 -14.06
N ALA A 115 -3.18 -14.75 -14.86
CA ALA A 115 -4.29 -13.83 -14.57
C ALA A 115 -5.66 -14.37 -14.97
N ARG A 116 -5.75 -15.58 -15.56
CA ARG A 116 -7.01 -16.11 -16.11
C ARG A 116 -8.10 -16.21 -15.06
N THR A 117 -7.80 -16.68 -13.86
CA THR A 117 -8.74 -16.90 -12.76
C THR A 117 -8.95 -15.66 -11.88
N ILE A 118 -8.22 -14.57 -12.10
CA ILE A 118 -8.41 -13.31 -11.39
C ILE A 118 -9.70 -12.66 -11.88
N PRO A 119 -10.58 -12.16 -10.99
CA PRO A 119 -11.83 -11.51 -11.34
C PRO A 119 -11.65 -10.34 -12.31
N ALA A 120 -12.59 -10.18 -13.26
CA ALA A 120 -12.48 -9.17 -14.32
C ALA A 120 -12.38 -7.73 -13.80
N GLN A 121 -13.04 -7.43 -12.68
CA GLN A 121 -13.02 -6.10 -12.04
C GLN A 121 -11.65 -5.77 -11.40
N LEU A 122 -10.77 -6.75 -11.26
CA LEU A 122 -9.42 -6.58 -10.70
C LEU A 122 -8.31 -6.65 -11.75
N LYS A 123 -8.64 -6.45 -13.03
CA LYS A 123 -7.66 -6.38 -14.11
C LYS A 123 -8.15 -5.51 -15.25
N ASP A 124 -7.21 -4.91 -15.96
CA ASP A 124 -7.51 -4.20 -17.19
C ASP A 124 -7.77 -5.18 -18.34
N ALA A 125 -8.83 -4.94 -19.10
CA ALA A 125 -9.20 -5.81 -20.24
C ALA A 125 -8.13 -5.78 -21.34
N GLY A 126 -7.41 -4.67 -21.50
CA GLY A 126 -6.29 -4.51 -22.43
C GLY A 126 -4.96 -5.01 -21.88
N GLY A 127 -4.88 -5.41 -20.61
CA GLY A 127 -3.68 -5.96 -19.98
C GLY A 127 -2.71 -4.92 -19.44
N LEU A 128 -3.14 -3.68 -19.24
CA LEU A 128 -2.25 -2.64 -18.70
C LEU A 128 -1.86 -2.91 -17.24
N TRP A 129 -2.72 -3.55 -16.45
CA TRP A 129 -2.45 -3.92 -15.07
C TRP A 129 -3.27 -5.14 -14.64
N THR A 130 -2.81 -5.80 -13.59
CA THR A 130 -3.52 -6.92 -12.95
C THR A 130 -3.43 -6.78 -11.44
N GLY A 131 -4.58 -6.88 -10.76
CA GLY A 131 -4.70 -6.90 -9.31
C GLY A 131 -4.51 -8.30 -8.73
N PHE A 132 -3.99 -8.37 -7.51
CA PHE A 132 -3.79 -9.63 -6.78
C PHE A 132 -3.66 -9.33 -5.28
N GLY A 133 -3.84 -10.31 -4.43
CA GLY A 133 -3.68 -10.20 -2.97
C GLY A 133 -4.15 -8.87 -2.40
N GLN A 134 -5.18 -8.87 -1.58
CA GLN A 134 -5.80 -7.65 -1.06
C GLN A 134 -5.48 -7.45 0.41
N ARG A 135 -5.62 -6.22 0.89
CA ARG A 135 -5.69 -5.86 2.30
C ARG A 135 -7.05 -5.27 2.58
N ALA A 136 -7.49 -5.35 3.83
CA ALA A 136 -8.69 -4.67 4.30
C ALA A 136 -8.31 -3.40 5.06
N ARG A 137 -9.08 -2.33 4.89
CA ARG A 137 -9.04 -1.19 5.81
C ARG A 137 -9.68 -1.61 7.12
N VAL A 138 -8.97 -1.41 8.21
CA VAL A 138 -9.36 -1.88 9.53
C VAL A 138 -9.25 -0.78 10.58
N VAL A 139 -9.97 -0.94 11.69
CA VAL A 139 -9.63 -0.22 12.91
C VAL A 139 -8.66 -1.05 13.73
N ILE A 140 -7.43 -0.54 13.92
CA ILE A 140 -6.50 -1.04 14.93
C ILE A 140 -6.85 -0.38 16.28
N PHE A 141 -6.77 -1.14 17.36
CA PHE A 141 -7.12 -0.65 18.69
C PHE A 141 -6.23 -1.24 19.77
N SER A 142 -6.05 -0.47 20.86
CA SER A 142 -5.31 -0.92 22.03
C SER A 142 -6.04 -2.05 22.76
N ASN A 143 -5.33 -3.10 23.15
CA ASN A 143 -5.86 -4.22 23.94
C ASN A 143 -6.37 -3.81 25.34
N ARG A 144 -6.24 -2.52 25.71
CA ARG A 144 -6.88 -1.95 26.90
C ARG A 144 -8.38 -1.71 26.72
N LEU A 145 -8.85 -1.64 25.47
CA LEU A 145 -10.27 -1.49 25.16
C LEU A 145 -10.97 -2.85 25.21
N LYS A 146 -12.20 -2.85 25.68
CA LYS A 146 -13.07 -4.02 25.56
C LYS A 146 -13.57 -4.13 24.11
N PRO A 147 -13.74 -5.36 23.58
CA PRO A 147 -14.19 -5.56 22.20
C PRO A 147 -15.52 -4.85 21.86
N GLU A 148 -16.46 -4.78 22.81
CA GLU A 148 -17.75 -4.11 22.65
C GLU A 148 -17.63 -2.60 22.48
N ASP A 149 -16.57 -2.00 23.02
CA ASP A 149 -16.30 -0.56 22.99
C ASP A 149 -15.58 -0.10 21.70
N VAL A 150 -15.02 -1.01 20.92
CA VAL A 150 -14.28 -0.72 19.71
C VAL A 150 -15.23 -0.22 18.60
N PRO A 151 -14.88 0.86 17.85
CA PRO A 151 -15.67 1.33 16.71
C PRO A 151 -15.99 0.19 15.73
N LYS A 152 -17.24 0.16 15.26
CA LYS A 152 -17.74 -0.82 14.30
C LYS A 152 -17.89 -0.22 12.90
N THR A 153 -18.00 1.10 12.83
CA THR A 153 -18.29 1.85 11.63
C THR A 153 -17.44 3.12 11.56
N LEU A 154 -17.34 3.71 10.38
CA LEU A 154 -16.66 5.00 10.20
C LEU A 154 -17.39 6.13 10.97
N ASP A 155 -18.71 6.05 11.11
CA ASP A 155 -19.50 7.04 11.86
C ASP A 155 -19.18 7.05 13.35
N ASP A 156 -18.79 5.90 13.91
CA ASP A 156 -18.47 5.79 15.34
C ASP A 156 -17.32 6.72 15.76
N PHE A 157 -16.38 7.04 14.85
CA PHE A 157 -15.26 7.94 15.17
C PHE A 157 -15.68 9.41 15.38
N ALA A 158 -16.89 9.78 14.96
CA ALA A 158 -17.47 11.08 15.29
C ALA A 158 -17.99 11.16 16.72
N ASN A 159 -18.11 10.02 17.44
CA ASN A 159 -18.57 10.01 18.83
C ASN A 159 -17.57 10.73 19.75
N PRO A 160 -18.02 11.64 20.63
CA PRO A 160 -17.16 12.40 21.55
C PRO A 160 -16.26 11.55 22.45
N ARG A 161 -16.59 10.27 22.68
CA ARG A 161 -15.72 9.34 23.43
C ARG A 161 -14.33 9.18 22.80
N TRP A 162 -14.19 9.42 21.49
CA TRP A 162 -12.94 9.31 20.75
C TRP A 162 -12.19 10.63 20.61
N LYS A 163 -12.63 11.68 21.31
CA LYS A 163 -12.03 13.00 21.22
C LYS A 163 -10.54 12.97 21.58
N GLY A 164 -9.67 13.29 20.58
CA GLY A 164 -8.22 13.26 20.71
C GLY A 164 -7.62 11.87 20.92
N ARG A 165 -8.37 10.78 20.61
CA ARG A 165 -7.96 9.38 20.83
C ARG A 165 -8.02 8.53 19.56
N PHE A 166 -8.37 9.11 18.42
CA PHE A 166 -8.47 8.48 17.12
C PHE A 166 -7.38 9.00 16.19
N ALA A 167 -6.63 8.09 15.55
CA ALA A 167 -5.60 8.42 14.59
C ALA A 167 -5.95 7.93 13.17
N VAL A 168 -5.58 8.73 12.17
CA VAL A 168 -5.66 8.36 10.75
C VAL A 168 -4.48 8.98 10.00
N ALA A 169 -3.93 8.30 9.00
CA ALA A 169 -2.87 8.86 8.18
C ALA A 169 -3.41 10.02 7.31
N LYS A 170 -2.55 10.97 6.95
CA LYS A 170 -2.90 12.06 6.03
C LYS A 170 -3.37 11.47 4.69
N PRO A 171 -4.55 11.87 4.17
CA PRO A 171 -5.11 11.31 2.93
C PRO A 171 -4.50 11.96 1.67
N LEU A 172 -3.18 12.10 1.62
CA LEU A 172 -2.45 12.68 0.48
C LEU A 172 -1.80 11.62 -0.39
N TYR A 173 -1.64 10.40 0.13
CA TYR A 173 -0.98 9.28 -0.53
C TYR A 173 -1.42 7.94 0.08
N GLY A 174 -1.08 6.86 -0.62
CA GLY A 174 -1.29 5.49 -0.18
C GLY A 174 -2.75 5.10 -0.01
N THR A 175 -2.98 4.10 0.80
CA THR A 175 -4.29 3.48 0.98
C THR A 175 -5.28 4.35 1.73
N THR A 176 -4.81 5.28 2.58
CA THR A 176 -5.71 6.25 3.22
C THR A 176 -6.30 7.24 2.22
N LEU A 177 -5.50 7.71 1.24
CA LEU A 177 -6.00 8.52 0.13
C LEU A 177 -7.12 7.79 -0.63
N SER A 178 -6.85 6.58 -1.10
CA SER A 178 -7.82 5.77 -1.87
C SER A 178 -9.06 5.45 -1.05
N HIS A 179 -8.92 5.10 0.24
CA HIS A 179 -10.03 4.77 1.13
C HIS A 179 -10.96 5.98 1.35
N LEU A 180 -10.43 7.12 1.80
CA LEU A 180 -11.30 8.26 2.12
C LEU A 180 -11.92 8.89 0.85
N ALA A 181 -11.22 8.83 -0.28
CA ALA A 181 -11.80 9.19 -1.58
C ALA A 181 -12.93 8.22 -1.97
N ALA A 182 -12.74 6.90 -1.77
CA ALA A 182 -13.79 5.91 -2.00
C ALA A 182 -15.02 6.16 -1.12
N VAL A 183 -14.83 6.48 0.16
CA VAL A 183 -15.92 6.86 1.08
C VAL A 183 -16.67 8.09 0.55
N ALA A 184 -15.96 9.11 0.04
CA ALA A 184 -16.59 10.29 -0.53
C ALA A 184 -17.41 9.99 -1.78
N LEU A 185 -16.95 9.07 -2.62
CA LEU A 185 -17.68 8.66 -3.83
C LEU A 185 -18.88 7.78 -3.53
N GLU A 186 -18.82 6.94 -2.50
CA GLU A 186 -19.88 6.02 -2.11
C GLU A 186 -21.00 6.72 -1.33
N LEU A 187 -20.65 7.51 -0.31
CA LEU A 187 -21.62 8.24 0.50
C LEU A 187 -22.18 9.51 -0.18
N GLY A 188 -21.44 10.03 -1.17
CA GLY A 188 -21.57 11.39 -1.69
C GLY A 188 -20.75 12.38 -0.86
N GLU A 189 -20.17 13.38 -1.55
CA GLU A 189 -19.23 14.34 -0.95
C GLU A 189 -19.81 15.08 0.26
N ASP A 190 -21.06 15.51 0.20
CA ASP A 190 -21.69 16.25 1.30
C ASP A 190 -21.68 15.46 2.61
N LYS A 191 -22.11 14.19 2.58
CA LYS A 191 -22.17 13.32 3.76
C LYS A 191 -20.76 12.96 4.24
N ALA A 192 -19.89 12.56 3.33
CA ALA A 192 -18.52 12.20 3.67
C ALA A 192 -17.76 13.39 4.26
N PHE A 193 -17.87 14.58 3.67
CA PHE A 193 -17.23 15.79 4.19
C PHE A 193 -17.83 16.24 5.53
N ALA A 194 -19.11 16.01 5.77
CA ALA A 194 -19.72 16.23 7.09
C ALA A 194 -19.11 15.29 8.13
N LEU A 195 -18.92 14.00 7.79
CA LEU A 195 -18.25 13.02 8.65
C LEU A 195 -16.79 13.43 8.94
N PHE A 196 -16.02 13.79 7.92
CA PHE A 196 -14.63 14.20 8.10
C PHE A 196 -14.49 15.50 8.91
N ARG A 197 -15.43 16.46 8.77
CA ARG A 197 -15.50 17.62 9.66
C ARG A 197 -15.82 17.24 11.10
N ALA A 198 -16.67 16.23 11.33
CA ALA A 198 -16.93 15.71 12.66
C ALA A 198 -15.69 15.06 13.28
N TRP A 199 -14.89 14.32 12.49
CA TRP A 199 -13.60 13.78 12.95
C TRP A 199 -12.61 14.90 13.30
N HIS A 200 -12.52 15.94 12.48
CA HIS A 200 -11.70 17.13 12.79
C HIS A 200 -12.14 17.79 14.09
N ALA A 201 -13.43 18.07 14.25
CA ALA A 201 -13.99 18.68 15.47
C ALA A 201 -13.77 17.79 16.70
N ASN A 202 -13.70 16.48 16.51
CA ASN A 202 -13.37 15.49 17.53
C ASN A 202 -11.86 15.36 17.79
N GLY A 203 -11.03 16.19 17.15
CA GLY A 203 -9.57 16.22 17.38
C GLY A 203 -8.88 14.98 16.85
N VAL A 204 -9.23 14.54 15.62
CA VAL A 204 -8.53 13.42 14.96
C VAL A 204 -7.02 13.68 14.87
N ILE A 205 -6.23 12.68 15.21
CA ILE A 205 -4.76 12.73 15.15
C ILE A 205 -4.33 12.39 13.71
N LEU A 206 -3.74 13.34 12.99
CA LEU A 206 -3.19 13.10 11.66
C LEU A 206 -1.78 12.52 11.75
N ALA A 207 -1.64 11.25 11.42
CA ALA A 207 -0.38 10.53 11.36
C ALA A 207 0.31 10.71 10.00
N GLN A 208 1.61 10.43 9.91
CA GLN A 208 2.36 10.54 8.65
C GLN A 208 2.09 9.37 7.71
N SER A 209 1.90 8.16 8.26
CA SER A 209 1.65 6.93 7.50
C SER A 209 0.73 5.99 8.26
N ASN A 210 0.29 4.89 7.63
CA ASN A 210 -0.42 3.82 8.33
C ASN A 210 0.43 3.18 9.43
N GLY A 211 1.73 2.99 9.20
CA GLY A 211 2.67 2.52 10.23
C GLY A 211 2.77 3.49 11.42
N ASP A 212 2.71 4.84 11.18
CA ASP A 212 2.67 5.83 12.28
C ASP A 212 1.33 5.72 13.05
N VAL A 213 0.20 5.42 12.37
CA VAL A 213 -1.07 5.15 13.06
C VAL A 213 -0.94 3.92 13.97
N GLU A 214 -0.39 2.83 13.45
CA GLU A 214 -0.14 1.59 14.21
C GLU A 214 0.74 1.88 15.44
N GLU A 215 1.85 2.59 15.25
CA GLU A 215 2.78 2.92 16.32
C GLU A 215 2.13 3.77 17.42
N ARG A 216 1.33 4.78 17.05
CA ARG A 216 0.60 5.62 18.01
C ARG A 216 -0.38 4.84 18.86
N VAL A 217 -1.09 3.88 18.26
CA VAL A 217 -2.01 3.00 19.02
C VAL A 217 -1.22 2.06 19.92
N SER A 218 -0.14 1.48 19.43
CA SER A 218 0.72 0.58 20.19
C SER A 218 1.34 1.24 21.42
N GLN A 219 1.75 2.50 21.28
CA GLN A 219 2.34 3.29 22.37
C GLN A 219 1.28 3.93 23.29
N GLY A 220 0.00 3.84 22.93
CA GLY A 220 -1.10 4.45 23.70
C GLY A 220 -1.23 5.95 23.53
N LEU A 221 -0.66 6.52 22.46
CA LEU A 221 -0.85 7.92 22.04
C LEU A 221 -2.20 8.13 21.34
N ALA A 222 -2.80 7.04 20.84
CA ALA A 222 -4.18 6.93 20.41
C ALA A 222 -4.76 5.62 20.97
N ASP A 223 -6.09 5.54 21.11
CA ASP A 223 -6.73 4.29 21.52
C ASP A 223 -7.18 3.47 20.34
N VAL A 224 -7.53 4.14 19.25
CA VAL A 224 -7.98 3.55 17.98
C VAL A 224 -7.36 4.29 16.80
N GLY A 225 -7.22 3.58 15.67
CA GLY A 225 -6.72 4.16 14.44
C GLY A 225 -7.23 3.46 13.20
N LEU A 226 -7.28 4.15 12.06
CA LEU A 226 -7.54 3.54 10.76
C LEU A 226 -6.22 3.19 10.08
N THR A 227 -6.00 1.89 9.83
CA THR A 227 -4.82 1.39 9.11
C THR A 227 -5.18 0.24 8.18
N ASP A 228 -4.21 -0.45 7.62
CA ASP A 228 -4.37 -1.64 6.80
C ASP A 228 -4.22 -2.91 7.66
N SER A 229 -4.81 -4.01 7.19
CA SER A 229 -4.76 -5.29 7.93
C SER A 229 -3.34 -5.85 8.07
N ASP A 230 -2.45 -5.60 7.11
CA ASP A 230 -1.05 -6.01 7.16
C ASP A 230 -0.25 -5.24 8.22
N ASP A 231 -0.45 -3.92 8.38
CA ASP A 231 0.13 -3.15 9.49
C ASP A 231 -0.29 -3.72 10.84
N ALA A 232 -1.60 -4.02 10.98
CA ALA A 232 -2.14 -4.57 12.21
C ALA A 232 -1.56 -5.96 12.52
N PHE A 233 -1.45 -6.85 11.53
CA PHE A 233 -0.81 -8.15 11.70
C PHE A 233 0.67 -8.02 12.05
N SER A 234 1.39 -7.13 11.36
CA SER A 234 2.80 -6.86 11.64
C SER A 234 3.01 -6.41 13.08
N ALA A 235 2.13 -5.55 13.61
CA ALA A 235 2.17 -5.14 15.02
C ALA A 235 1.94 -6.31 15.98
N MET A 236 0.93 -7.15 15.69
CA MET A 236 0.61 -8.33 16.50
C MET A 236 1.75 -9.35 16.49
N ASP A 237 2.40 -9.57 15.35
CA ASP A 237 3.56 -10.47 15.23
C ASP A 237 4.77 -9.95 16.03
N ARG A 238 4.92 -8.63 16.14
CA ARG A 238 5.88 -7.99 17.04
C ARG A 238 5.43 -7.95 18.51
N SER A 239 4.34 -8.66 18.86
CA SER A 239 3.77 -8.73 20.22
C SER A 239 3.39 -7.36 20.80
N LYS A 240 3.05 -6.38 19.95
CA LYS A 240 2.51 -5.10 20.41
C LYS A 240 1.11 -5.27 21.01
N PRO A 241 0.71 -4.46 22.01
CA PRO A 241 -0.55 -4.64 22.74
C PRO A 241 -1.74 -4.09 21.97
N VAL A 242 -1.92 -4.58 20.74
CA VAL A 242 -2.98 -4.15 19.82
C VAL A 242 -3.72 -5.34 19.22
N SER A 243 -4.94 -5.07 18.77
CA SER A 243 -5.77 -5.96 17.96
C SER A 243 -6.46 -5.13 16.88
N PHE A 244 -7.17 -5.76 15.97
CA PHE A 244 -7.92 -5.03 14.96
C PHE A 244 -9.30 -5.62 14.70
N ARG A 245 -10.14 -4.81 14.04
CA ARG A 245 -11.47 -5.21 13.56
C ARG A 245 -11.68 -4.68 12.14
N VAL A 246 -12.33 -5.48 11.30
CA VAL A 246 -12.84 -5.02 10.02
C VAL A 246 -14.09 -4.17 10.25
N LEU A 247 -14.14 -2.99 9.65
CA LEU A 247 -15.25 -2.04 9.80
C LEU A 247 -16.42 -2.35 8.86
N ASP A 248 -17.59 -1.78 9.17
CA ASP A 248 -18.76 -1.67 8.29
C ASP A 248 -19.28 -3.02 7.75
N GLN A 249 -19.21 -4.08 8.56
CA GLN A 249 -19.54 -5.44 8.13
C GLN A 249 -21.01 -5.83 8.33
N SER A 250 -21.84 -5.01 8.96
CA SER A 250 -23.27 -5.32 9.10
C SER A 250 -24.04 -5.05 7.80
N PRO A 251 -25.26 -5.64 7.61
CA PRO A 251 -26.01 -5.52 6.37
C PRO A 251 -26.35 -4.08 5.97
N GLU A 252 -26.58 -3.20 6.95
CA GLU A 252 -26.95 -1.80 6.77
C GLU A 252 -25.75 -0.89 6.42
N TRP A 253 -24.51 -1.38 6.57
CA TRP A 253 -23.30 -0.61 6.32
C TRP A 253 -22.73 -0.87 4.91
N HIS A 254 -21.90 0.06 4.43
CA HIS A 254 -21.35 0.03 3.08
C HIS A 254 -20.34 -1.10 2.83
N GLY A 255 -19.75 -1.66 3.86
CA GLY A 255 -18.67 -2.63 3.77
C GLY A 255 -17.28 -2.02 3.97
N SER A 256 -16.27 -2.87 4.10
CA SER A 256 -14.88 -2.42 4.26
C SER A 256 -14.23 -2.19 2.89
N PHE A 257 -13.33 -1.22 2.83
CA PHE A 257 -12.54 -0.98 1.62
C PHE A 257 -11.45 -2.04 1.51
N LEU A 258 -11.53 -2.86 0.47
CA LEU A 258 -10.50 -3.82 0.10
C LEU A 258 -9.55 -3.20 -0.92
N ILE A 259 -8.26 -3.37 -0.70
CA ILE A 259 -7.21 -2.73 -1.47
C ILE A 259 -6.37 -3.80 -2.13
N PRO A 260 -6.57 -4.08 -3.43
CA PRO A 260 -5.71 -5.01 -4.15
C PRO A 260 -4.33 -4.38 -4.38
N ASN A 261 -3.28 -5.21 -4.30
CA ASN A 261 -2.04 -4.89 -4.97
C ASN A 261 -2.28 -4.91 -6.47
N THR A 262 -1.44 -4.22 -7.21
CA THR A 262 -1.43 -4.27 -8.67
C THR A 262 -0.02 -4.48 -9.19
N VAL A 263 0.08 -5.19 -10.29
CA VAL A 263 1.33 -5.32 -11.06
C VAL A 263 1.10 -4.86 -12.49
N ALA A 264 2.06 -4.14 -13.03
CA ALA A 264 2.03 -3.59 -14.38
C ALA A 264 3.43 -3.58 -14.99
N MET A 265 3.53 -3.78 -16.31
CA MET A 265 4.77 -3.59 -17.05
C MET A 265 4.92 -2.12 -17.43
N LEU A 266 6.12 -1.56 -17.27
CA LEU A 266 6.40 -0.19 -17.72
C LEU A 266 6.60 -0.15 -19.24
N LYS A 267 6.04 0.87 -19.87
CA LYS A 267 6.21 1.09 -21.31
C LYS A 267 7.67 1.42 -21.63
N ASN A 268 8.21 0.82 -22.70
CA ASN A 268 9.61 0.94 -23.09
C ASN A 268 10.62 0.44 -22.04
N CYS A 269 10.23 -0.50 -21.19
CA CYS A 269 11.11 -1.03 -20.16
C CYS A 269 12.37 -1.69 -20.74
N PRO A 270 13.53 -1.63 -20.05
CA PRO A 270 14.80 -2.18 -20.55
C PRO A 270 14.79 -3.71 -20.74
N HIS A 271 14.09 -4.46 -19.87
CA HIS A 271 14.12 -5.93 -19.83
C HIS A 271 12.71 -6.54 -19.96
N PRO A 272 12.05 -6.41 -21.13
CA PRO A 272 10.64 -6.82 -21.29
C PRO A 272 10.40 -8.33 -21.13
N ALA A 273 11.37 -9.19 -21.42
CA ALA A 273 11.23 -10.62 -21.22
C ALA A 273 11.27 -11.00 -19.73
N GLU A 274 12.15 -10.38 -18.98
CA GLU A 274 12.30 -10.54 -17.53
C GLU A 274 11.12 -9.94 -16.77
N ALA A 275 10.61 -8.79 -17.23
CA ALA A 275 9.39 -8.16 -16.71
C ALA A 275 8.20 -9.11 -16.81
N LYS A 276 7.97 -9.72 -17.97
CA LYS A 276 6.90 -10.71 -18.16
C LYS A 276 7.08 -11.93 -17.25
N ALA A 277 8.31 -12.45 -17.15
CA ALA A 277 8.61 -13.57 -16.27
C ALA A 277 8.31 -13.24 -14.80
N PHE A 278 8.65 -12.01 -14.34
CA PHE A 278 8.35 -11.59 -12.98
C PHE A 278 6.84 -11.41 -12.75
N ILE A 279 6.12 -10.79 -13.69
CA ILE A 279 4.65 -10.63 -13.61
C ILE A 279 3.98 -12.00 -13.57
N ASP A 280 4.41 -12.94 -14.41
CA ASP A 280 3.87 -14.31 -14.41
C ASP A 280 4.13 -15.02 -13.07
N PHE A 281 5.32 -14.87 -12.50
CA PHE A 281 5.65 -15.42 -11.19
C PHE A 281 4.79 -14.82 -10.08
N LEU A 282 4.66 -13.48 -10.05
CA LEU A 282 3.93 -12.78 -9.02
C LEU A 282 2.43 -13.13 -9.03
N LEU A 283 1.87 -13.36 -10.22
CA LEU A 283 0.46 -13.70 -10.41
C LEU A 283 0.15 -15.20 -10.31
N ARG A 284 1.10 -16.07 -9.92
CA ARG A 284 0.81 -17.49 -9.69
C ARG A 284 -0.09 -17.68 -8.48
N PRO A 285 -1.00 -18.67 -8.49
CA PRO A 285 -1.78 -19.04 -7.31
C PRO A 285 -0.92 -19.34 -6.07
N GLU A 286 0.24 -19.97 -6.28
CA GLU A 286 1.19 -20.33 -5.21
C GLU A 286 1.80 -19.09 -4.56
N THR A 287 2.12 -18.06 -5.34
CA THR A 287 2.64 -16.79 -4.84
C THR A 287 1.57 -16.05 -4.04
N GLU A 288 0.34 -16.01 -4.54
CA GLU A 288 -0.79 -15.40 -3.85
C GLU A 288 -1.12 -16.15 -2.55
N LYS A 289 -1.06 -17.49 -2.56
CA LYS A 289 -1.19 -18.30 -1.35
C LYS A 289 -0.09 -17.99 -0.34
N TRP A 290 1.15 -17.88 -0.80
CA TRP A 290 2.27 -17.53 0.07
C TRP A 290 2.07 -16.16 0.75
N LEU A 291 1.62 -15.15 -0.01
CA LEU A 291 1.30 -13.82 0.52
C LEU A 291 0.15 -13.84 1.55
N ALA A 292 -0.79 -14.78 1.42
CA ALA A 292 -1.88 -14.95 2.37
C ALA A 292 -1.46 -15.64 3.68
N GLU A 293 -0.50 -16.54 3.61
CA GLU A 293 -0.09 -17.40 4.75
C GLU A 293 1.16 -16.87 5.47
N HIS A 294 1.86 -15.86 4.90
CA HIS A 294 3.10 -15.30 5.43
C HIS A 294 3.04 -13.76 5.50
N GLY A 295 3.81 -13.18 6.40
CA GLY A 295 4.04 -11.75 6.52
C GLY A 295 2.77 -10.91 6.47
N ALA A 296 2.48 -10.30 5.33
CA ALA A 296 1.36 -9.38 5.14
C ALA A 296 -0.04 -10.02 5.29
N ARG A 297 -0.16 -11.35 5.31
CA ARG A 297 -1.43 -12.11 5.43
C ARG A 297 -2.53 -11.53 4.55
N GLN A 298 -2.20 -11.37 3.26
CA GLN A 298 -3.10 -10.75 2.28
C GLN A 298 -4.31 -11.65 2.00
N ILE A 299 -5.42 -11.04 1.66
CA ILE A 299 -6.65 -11.73 1.27
C ILE A 299 -6.53 -12.07 -0.22
N PRO A 300 -6.51 -13.35 -0.63
CA PRO A 300 -6.47 -13.71 -2.04
C PRO A 300 -7.68 -13.17 -2.82
N VAL A 301 -7.47 -12.82 -4.09
CA VAL A 301 -8.56 -12.37 -4.97
C VAL A 301 -9.30 -13.52 -5.66
N ARG A 302 -8.81 -14.75 -5.49
CA ARG A 302 -9.33 -16.02 -6.02
C ARG A 302 -9.10 -17.15 -5.01
N ASP A 303 -9.76 -18.27 -5.19
CA ASP A 303 -9.49 -19.44 -4.37
C ASP A 303 -8.10 -20.02 -4.70
N VAL A 304 -7.21 -20.00 -3.72
CA VAL A 304 -5.86 -20.56 -3.77
C VAL A 304 -5.63 -21.59 -2.66
N GLY A 305 -6.70 -21.99 -1.97
CA GLY A 305 -6.63 -22.90 -0.83
C GLY A 305 -5.84 -22.33 0.37
N ALA A 306 -5.77 -21.00 0.52
CA ALA A 306 -5.13 -20.36 1.65
C ALA A 306 -6.07 -20.28 2.86
N LYS A 307 -5.49 -20.40 4.06
CA LYS A 307 -6.20 -20.13 5.31
C LYS A 307 -5.89 -18.69 5.76
N LEU A 308 -6.93 -17.87 5.81
CA LEU A 308 -6.77 -16.52 6.36
C LEU A 308 -6.57 -16.56 7.88
N ALA A 309 -5.73 -15.66 8.36
CA ALA A 309 -5.54 -15.47 9.79
C ALA A 309 -6.71 -14.67 10.39
N PRO A 310 -7.26 -15.10 11.55
CA PRO A 310 -8.27 -14.30 12.25
C PRO A 310 -7.75 -12.88 12.57
N PRO A 311 -8.62 -11.86 12.56
CA PRO A 311 -10.08 -11.90 12.38
C PRO A 311 -10.54 -11.77 10.92
N LEU A 312 -9.66 -11.99 9.92
CA LEU A 312 -10.07 -11.98 8.51
C LEU A 312 -10.75 -13.29 8.13
N ASP A 313 -11.88 -13.17 7.45
CA ASP A 313 -12.62 -14.29 6.87
C ASP A 313 -13.13 -13.89 5.49
N ALA A 314 -12.52 -14.43 4.44
CA ALA A 314 -12.86 -14.10 3.06
C ALA A 314 -14.32 -14.42 2.71
N THR A 315 -14.97 -15.33 3.42
CA THR A 315 -16.35 -15.74 3.16
C THR A 315 -17.38 -14.77 3.73
N THR A 316 -16.99 -14.00 4.75
CA THR A 316 -17.87 -13.07 5.47
C THR A 316 -17.52 -11.60 5.18
N LEU A 317 -16.35 -11.32 4.60
CA LEU A 317 -15.94 -9.95 4.27
C LEU A 317 -16.90 -9.33 3.25
N LYS A 318 -17.56 -8.25 3.69
CA LYS A 318 -18.38 -7.41 2.83
C LYS A 318 -17.52 -6.25 2.30
N PRO A 319 -17.17 -6.24 1.00
CA PRO A 319 -16.40 -5.13 0.43
C PRO A 319 -17.31 -3.95 0.08
N VAL A 320 -16.81 -2.73 0.24
CA VAL A 320 -17.39 -1.55 -0.40
C VAL A 320 -17.20 -1.65 -1.91
N ARG A 321 -18.22 -1.28 -2.68
CA ARG A 321 -18.20 -1.36 -4.14
C ARG A 321 -18.04 0.04 -4.73
N VAL A 322 -16.82 0.41 -5.01
CA VAL A 322 -16.51 1.64 -5.75
C VAL A 322 -15.94 1.27 -7.11
N ASP A 323 -16.42 1.92 -8.17
CA ASP A 323 -15.84 1.76 -9.50
C ASP A 323 -14.37 2.27 -9.48
N PRO A 324 -13.39 1.38 -9.75
CA PRO A 324 -11.98 1.75 -9.70
C PRO A 324 -11.62 2.90 -10.65
N LYS A 325 -12.25 2.95 -11.83
CA LYS A 325 -12.01 4.01 -12.82
C LYS A 325 -12.53 5.36 -12.29
N ARG A 326 -13.73 5.38 -11.71
CA ARG A 326 -14.27 6.59 -11.09
C ARG A 326 -13.38 7.04 -9.92
N LEU A 327 -12.87 6.10 -9.13
CA LEU A 327 -11.95 6.41 -8.03
C LEU A 327 -10.66 7.05 -8.56
N SER A 328 -9.99 6.44 -9.54
CA SER A 328 -8.73 6.96 -10.09
C SER A 328 -8.86 8.38 -10.68
N GLN A 329 -10.00 8.70 -11.28
CA GLN A 329 -10.25 10.03 -11.86
C GLN A 329 -10.40 11.15 -10.81
N HIS A 330 -10.82 10.82 -9.58
CA HIS A 330 -11.14 11.81 -8.55
C HIS A 330 -10.19 11.74 -7.32
N VAL A 331 -9.41 10.67 -7.21
CA VAL A 331 -8.66 10.35 -5.99
C VAL A 331 -7.75 11.47 -5.52
N LEU A 332 -6.99 12.10 -6.41
CA LEU A 332 -6.05 13.16 -6.04
C LEU A 332 -6.77 14.44 -5.58
N GLN A 333 -7.80 14.88 -6.32
CA GLN A 333 -8.58 16.07 -5.97
C GLN A 333 -9.35 15.87 -4.66
N LEU A 334 -9.95 14.70 -4.47
CA LEU A 334 -10.65 14.37 -3.23
C LEU A 334 -9.66 14.32 -2.05
N GLY A 335 -8.49 13.71 -2.23
CA GLY A 335 -7.47 13.62 -1.19
C GLY A 335 -7.03 14.99 -0.68
N GLU A 336 -6.74 15.94 -1.58
CA GLU A 336 -6.41 17.31 -1.19
C GLU A 336 -7.54 17.99 -0.42
N THR A 337 -8.78 17.81 -0.87
CA THR A 337 -9.96 18.39 -0.21
C THR A 337 -10.18 17.78 1.17
N ILE A 338 -10.09 16.45 1.29
CA ILE A 338 -10.25 15.73 2.55
C ILE A 338 -9.13 16.11 3.52
N ASN A 339 -7.88 16.22 3.04
CA ASN A 339 -6.76 16.63 3.88
C ASN A 339 -7.00 18.02 4.50
N ARG A 340 -7.46 18.99 3.70
CA ARG A 340 -7.80 20.33 4.20
C ARG A 340 -8.92 20.28 5.26
N ILE A 341 -9.92 19.44 5.07
CA ILE A 341 -10.99 19.26 6.04
C ILE A 341 -10.45 18.70 7.36
N LEU A 342 -9.64 17.63 7.28
CA LEU A 342 -9.11 16.96 8.46
C LEU A 342 -8.05 17.80 9.20
N SER A 343 -7.24 18.58 8.48
CA SER A 343 -6.24 19.47 9.08
C SER A 343 -6.83 20.78 9.62
N GLY A 344 -8.06 21.14 9.21
CA GLY A 344 -8.67 22.41 9.55
C GLY A 344 -8.04 23.61 8.82
N GLU A 345 -7.32 23.38 7.73
CA GLU A 345 -6.77 24.45 6.90
C GLU A 345 -7.90 25.26 6.25
N LYS A 346 -7.86 26.57 6.43
CA LYS A 346 -8.77 27.51 5.77
C LYS A 346 -8.36 27.61 4.28
N LYS A 347 -9.37 27.80 3.41
CA LYS A 347 -9.16 28.08 1.98
C LYS A 347 -8.27 29.29 1.79
#